data_d9a7151da9fe794ef90cc0b4ff6d1d80
#
_entry.id   d9a7151da9fe794ef90cc0b4ff6d1d80
#
_cell.length_a   1.000
_cell.length_b   1.000
_cell.length_c   1.000
_cell.angle_alpha   90.00
_cell.angle_beta   90.00
_cell.angle_gamma   90.00
#
_symmetry.space_group_name_H-M   'P 1'
#
loop_
_entity.id
_entity.type
_entity.pdbx_description
1 polymer ?
#
loop_
_entity_poly.entity_id
_entity_poly.type
_entity_poly.pdbx_seq_one_letter_code
_entity_poly.pdbx_strand_id
1 'polypeptide(L)'
;MRVLILRCGQAAAELVLPATLHRSAGVEIFSLPAVPARGDLKFLSDHTTELLPVDPTPSLEEIQAQPRVEHQAAPQLAPQQPVMPLRIIVLGSDAALSAVLTRLMRADALWPQIGFVPVTDAARDDESTAARNWSLPTDPAAALKLALTGEVKPVPLIRNDAGQAVAGSATITQWDGGAMTGEIIVDDATLV
;
A
#
# COMPACT_ATOMS: atom_id res chain seq x y z
N MET A 1 8.98 15.98 6.32
CA MET A 1 8.27 14.83 5.74
C MET A 1 8.15 15.06 4.24
N ARG A 2 8.51 14.07 3.42
CA ARG A 2 8.26 14.08 1.96
C ARG A 2 6.92 13.41 1.69
N VAL A 3 6.15 13.96 0.75
CA VAL A 3 4.82 13.42 0.37
C VAL A 3 4.80 13.23 -1.14
N LEU A 4 4.49 12.02 -1.59
CA LEU A 4 4.26 11.71 -3.00
C LEU A 4 2.76 11.47 -3.20
N ILE A 5 2.13 12.22 -4.10
CA ILE A 5 0.72 12.06 -4.44
C ILE A 5 0.64 11.42 -5.82
N LEU A 6 0.11 10.20 -5.88
CA LEU A 6 -0.01 9.41 -7.10
C LEU A 6 -1.46 9.47 -7.58
N ARG A 7 -1.71 10.17 -8.67
CA ARG A 7 -3.04 10.31 -9.30
C ARG A 7 -3.18 9.24 -10.38
N CYS A 8 -3.85 8.16 -10.05
CA CYS A 8 -3.96 6.98 -10.90
C CYS A 8 -5.27 6.99 -11.70
N GLY A 9 -5.17 7.28 -13.01
CA GLY A 9 -6.29 7.36 -13.93
C GLY A 9 -6.92 8.75 -14.05
N GLN A 10 -7.87 8.87 -14.99
CA GLN A 10 -8.47 10.13 -15.38
C GLN A 10 -9.28 10.75 -14.23
N ALA A 11 -10.13 9.97 -13.57
CA ALA A 11 -10.94 10.47 -12.46
C ALA A 11 -10.08 11.03 -11.31
N ALA A 12 -8.95 10.38 -10.99
CA ALA A 12 -8.00 10.89 -10.02
C ALA A 12 -7.26 12.13 -10.53
N ALA A 13 -7.01 12.23 -11.84
CA ALA A 13 -6.40 13.41 -12.45
C ALA A 13 -7.31 14.63 -12.44
N GLU A 14 -8.62 14.45 -12.43
CA GLU A 14 -9.63 15.52 -12.39
C GLU A 14 -9.96 15.97 -10.96
N LEU A 15 -9.59 15.18 -9.95
CA LEU A 15 -9.84 15.57 -8.56
C LEU A 15 -9.11 16.87 -8.22
N VAL A 16 -9.85 17.85 -7.73
CA VAL A 16 -9.29 19.15 -7.35
C VAL A 16 -8.50 19.01 -6.04
N LEU A 17 -7.19 19.16 -6.13
CA LEU A 17 -6.33 19.18 -4.95
C LEU A 17 -6.23 20.60 -4.38
N PRO A 18 -6.12 20.75 -3.05
CA PRO A 18 -5.89 22.06 -2.44
C PRO A 18 -4.66 22.77 -3.03
N ALA A 19 -4.79 24.03 -3.40
CA ALA A 19 -3.69 24.81 -3.99
C ALA A 19 -2.44 24.89 -3.08
N THR A 20 -2.62 24.71 -1.80
CA THR A 20 -1.52 24.64 -0.81
C THR A 20 -0.59 23.46 -1.05
N LEU A 21 -1.10 22.32 -1.53
CA LEU A 21 -0.27 21.14 -1.83
C LEU A 21 0.72 21.39 -2.96
N HIS A 22 0.30 22.11 -4.00
CA HIS A 22 1.17 22.45 -5.13
C HIS A 22 2.32 23.42 -4.75
N ARG A 23 2.19 24.13 -3.63
CA ARG A 23 3.17 25.11 -3.14
C ARG A 23 4.00 24.60 -1.97
N SER A 24 3.65 23.44 -1.44
CA SER A 24 4.33 22.90 -0.26
C SER A 24 5.67 22.27 -0.66
N ALA A 25 6.74 22.74 -0.05
CA ALA A 25 8.04 22.11 -0.21
C ALA A 25 7.98 20.66 0.29
N GLY A 26 8.46 19.72 -0.52
CA GLY A 26 8.45 18.30 -0.19
C GLY A 26 7.17 17.56 -0.58
N VAL A 27 6.25 18.18 -1.33
CA VAL A 27 5.12 17.51 -1.98
C VAL A 27 5.39 17.38 -3.47
N GLU A 28 5.32 16.16 -3.99
CA GLU A 28 5.45 15.86 -5.42
C GLU A 28 4.18 15.15 -5.89
N ILE A 29 3.69 15.52 -7.07
CA ILE A 29 2.44 15.01 -7.63
C ILE A 29 2.74 14.34 -8.97
N PHE A 30 2.35 13.07 -9.09
CA PHE A 30 2.55 12.25 -10.28
C PHE A 30 1.19 11.87 -10.88
N SER A 31 1.05 12.03 -12.20
CA SER A 31 -0.09 11.51 -12.95
C SER A 31 0.31 10.19 -13.59
N LEU A 32 -0.44 9.15 -13.30
CA LEU A 32 -0.14 7.78 -13.67
C LEU A 32 -1.34 7.14 -14.39
N PRO A 33 -1.14 6.04 -15.15
CA PRO A 33 -2.23 5.23 -15.66
C PRO A 33 -3.17 4.76 -14.55
N ALA A 34 -4.41 4.38 -14.90
CA ALA A 34 -5.41 3.92 -13.93
C ALA A 34 -4.93 2.75 -13.06
N VAL A 35 -4.17 1.83 -13.67
CA VAL A 35 -3.39 0.79 -12.96
C VAL A 35 -1.94 0.93 -13.45
N PRO A 36 -1.05 1.54 -12.66
CA PRO A 36 0.31 1.77 -13.09
C PRO A 36 1.09 0.47 -13.21
N ALA A 37 1.86 0.35 -14.29
CA ALA A 37 2.77 -0.75 -14.50
C ALA A 37 4.07 -0.59 -13.70
N ARG A 38 4.89 -1.65 -13.65
CA ARG A 38 6.18 -1.64 -12.95
C ARG A 38 7.10 -0.49 -13.40
N GLY A 39 7.09 -0.17 -14.70
CA GLY A 39 7.91 0.91 -15.27
C GLY A 39 7.48 2.28 -14.77
N ASP A 40 6.17 2.52 -14.67
CA ASP A 40 5.59 3.79 -14.24
C ASP A 40 5.91 4.11 -12.77
N LEU A 41 6.19 3.09 -11.97
CA LEU A 41 6.47 3.18 -10.53
C LEU A 41 7.97 3.09 -10.19
N LYS A 42 8.86 3.16 -11.20
CA LYS A 42 10.30 3.02 -10.96
C LYS A 42 10.85 4.11 -10.01
N PHE A 43 10.36 5.33 -10.13
CA PHE A 43 10.77 6.46 -9.30
C PHE A 43 10.57 6.23 -7.80
N LEU A 44 9.62 5.38 -7.38
CA LEU A 44 9.44 5.04 -5.97
C LEU A 44 10.69 4.43 -5.36
N SER A 45 11.42 3.61 -6.12
CA SER A 45 12.68 3.03 -5.64
C SER A 45 13.77 4.08 -5.44
N ASP A 46 13.81 5.10 -6.30
CA ASP A 46 14.78 6.18 -6.18
C ASP A 46 14.52 6.98 -4.88
N HIS A 47 13.26 7.34 -4.60
CA HIS A 47 12.87 8.02 -3.37
C HIS A 47 13.12 7.16 -2.11
N THR A 48 12.81 5.86 -2.16
CA THR A 48 13.01 5.00 -0.99
C THR A 48 14.49 4.79 -0.71
N THR A 49 15.33 4.58 -1.72
CA THR A 49 16.77 4.43 -1.56
C THR A 49 17.43 5.71 -1.05
N GLU A 50 16.99 6.88 -1.53
CA GLU A 50 17.49 8.17 -1.06
C GLU A 50 17.21 8.39 0.43
N LEU A 51 16.03 8.01 0.88
CA LEU A 51 15.57 8.27 2.25
C LEU A 51 15.96 7.19 3.26
N LEU A 52 16.30 6.00 2.79
CA LEU A 52 16.81 4.89 3.61
C LEU A 52 18.14 4.37 3.02
N PRO A 53 19.23 5.13 3.14
CA PRO A 53 20.52 4.76 2.55
C PRO A 53 21.15 3.53 3.23
N VAL A 54 20.76 3.25 4.48
CA VAL A 54 21.19 2.07 5.23
C VAL A 54 19.94 1.36 5.74
N ASP A 55 19.69 0.16 5.24
CA ASP A 55 18.63 -0.69 5.75
C ASP A 55 19.12 -1.45 6.98
N PRO A 56 18.50 -1.29 8.16
CA PRO A 56 18.84 -2.02 9.37
C PRO A 56 18.30 -3.46 9.38
N THR A 57 17.71 -3.92 8.29
CA THR A 57 17.21 -5.31 8.20
C THR A 57 18.36 -6.29 8.43
N PRO A 58 18.24 -7.24 9.38
CA PRO A 58 19.29 -8.20 9.63
C PRO A 58 19.61 -9.04 8.39
N SER A 59 20.86 -9.34 8.20
CA SER A 59 21.29 -10.26 7.14
C SER A 59 20.75 -11.67 7.36
N LEU A 60 20.71 -12.48 6.31
CA LEU A 60 20.28 -13.86 6.40
C LEU A 60 21.09 -14.64 7.45
N GLU A 61 22.38 -14.38 7.59
CA GLU A 61 23.27 -15.00 8.58
C GLU A 61 22.88 -14.59 10.00
N GLU A 62 22.56 -13.33 10.23
CA GLU A 62 22.09 -12.83 11.52
C GLU A 62 20.73 -13.43 11.90
N ILE A 63 19.80 -13.58 10.93
CA ILE A 63 18.51 -14.24 11.15
C ILE A 63 18.71 -15.73 11.50
N GLN A 64 19.59 -16.43 10.78
CA GLN A 64 19.88 -17.84 11.03
C GLN A 64 20.57 -18.07 12.38
N ALA A 65 21.32 -17.11 12.87
CA ALA A 65 21.97 -17.17 14.16
C ALA A 65 21.03 -16.95 15.35
N GLN A 66 19.81 -16.46 15.11
CA GLN A 66 18.82 -16.27 16.16
C GLN A 66 18.26 -17.62 16.64
N PRO A 67 18.23 -17.87 17.95
CA PRO A 67 17.78 -19.17 18.49
C PRO A 67 16.29 -19.42 18.29
N ARG A 68 15.50 -18.37 18.07
CA ARG A 68 14.07 -18.40 17.78
C ARG A 68 13.66 -17.11 17.09
N VAL A 69 12.91 -17.23 16.00
CA VAL A 69 12.22 -16.11 15.37
C VAL A 69 10.85 -15.98 16.03
N GLU A 70 10.56 -14.83 16.65
CA GLU A 70 9.24 -14.58 17.20
C GLU A 70 8.22 -14.46 16.06
N HIS A 71 7.12 -15.17 16.21
CA HIS A 71 6.00 -15.08 15.28
C HIS A 71 5.26 -13.75 15.50
N GLN A 72 5.13 -12.93 14.48
CA GLN A 72 4.40 -11.67 14.57
C GLN A 72 2.91 -11.92 14.32
N ALA A 73 2.15 -12.18 15.38
CA ALA A 73 0.69 -12.39 15.30
C ALA A 73 -0.10 -11.10 14.97
N ALA A 74 0.48 -9.93 15.15
CA ALA A 74 -0.19 -8.65 14.90
C ALA A 74 0.67 -7.74 14.02
N PRO A 75 0.06 -6.94 13.13
CA PRO A 75 0.79 -5.95 12.33
C PRO A 75 1.52 -4.96 13.22
N GLN A 76 2.75 -4.64 12.86
CA GLN A 76 3.59 -3.68 13.57
C GLN A 76 4.07 -2.59 12.62
N LEU A 77 4.44 -1.44 13.18
CA LEU A 77 5.08 -0.40 12.40
C LEU A 77 6.44 -0.89 11.91
N ALA A 78 6.81 -0.48 10.69
CA ALA A 78 8.10 -0.82 10.11
C ALA A 78 9.25 -0.33 11.00
N PRO A 79 10.26 -1.17 11.28
CA PRO A 79 11.37 -0.82 12.16
C PRO A 79 12.36 0.18 11.53
N GLN A 80 12.31 0.35 10.21
CA GLN A 80 13.20 1.23 9.46
C GLN A 80 13.08 2.69 9.93
N GLN A 81 14.21 3.36 10.06
CA GLN A 81 14.30 4.75 10.43
C GLN A 81 14.88 5.57 9.28
N PRO A 82 14.05 6.05 8.36
CA PRO A 82 14.51 6.88 7.24
C PRO A 82 15.03 8.23 7.74
N VAL A 83 15.96 8.83 6.98
CA VAL A 83 16.49 10.17 7.28
C VAL A 83 15.40 11.24 7.27
N MET A 84 14.30 10.97 6.55
CA MET A 84 13.10 11.80 6.54
C MET A 84 11.87 10.90 6.30
N PRO A 85 10.77 11.07 7.06
CA PRO A 85 9.55 10.32 6.82
C PRO A 85 9.02 10.54 5.39
N LEU A 86 8.63 9.44 4.74
CA LEU A 86 7.99 9.42 3.42
C LEU A 86 6.55 8.97 3.54
N ARG A 87 5.63 9.74 2.95
CA ARG A 87 4.22 9.37 2.81
C ARG A 87 3.86 9.31 1.34
N ILE A 88 3.30 8.19 0.92
CA ILE A 88 2.83 7.95 -0.44
C ILE A 88 1.31 7.92 -0.39
N ILE A 89 0.65 8.82 -1.12
CA ILE A 89 -0.81 8.92 -1.18
C ILE A 89 -1.26 8.47 -2.55
N VAL A 90 -2.02 7.38 -2.60
CA VAL A 90 -2.56 6.83 -3.83
C VAL A 90 -4.01 7.32 -3.99
N LEU A 91 -4.28 8.06 -5.06
CA LEU A 91 -5.61 8.44 -5.51
C LEU A 91 -5.99 7.53 -6.68
N GLY A 92 -6.99 6.68 -6.52
CA GLY A 92 -7.39 5.75 -7.58
C GLY A 92 -8.15 4.54 -7.06
N SER A 93 -8.13 3.47 -7.84
CA SER A 93 -8.79 2.20 -7.52
C SER A 93 -7.96 1.31 -6.59
N ASP A 94 -8.59 0.26 -6.04
CA ASP A 94 -7.90 -0.80 -5.29
C ASP A 94 -6.79 -1.47 -6.12
N ALA A 95 -6.99 -1.59 -7.44
CA ALA A 95 -5.98 -2.13 -8.34
C ALA A 95 -4.75 -1.20 -8.44
N ALA A 96 -4.95 0.13 -8.43
CA ALA A 96 -3.85 1.08 -8.38
C ALA A 96 -3.08 0.98 -7.05
N LEU A 97 -3.80 0.90 -5.93
CA LEU A 97 -3.20 0.69 -4.61
C LEU A 97 -2.38 -0.61 -4.58
N SER A 98 -2.95 -1.72 -5.09
CA SER A 98 -2.27 -3.02 -5.19
C SER A 98 -0.99 -2.93 -6.03
N ALA A 99 -1.01 -2.22 -7.16
CA ALA A 99 0.16 -2.02 -8.00
C ALA A 99 1.30 -1.28 -7.25
N VAL A 100 0.96 -0.22 -6.52
CA VAL A 100 1.92 0.54 -5.70
C VAL A 100 2.49 -0.33 -4.57
N LEU A 101 1.64 -1.01 -3.80
CA LEU A 101 2.06 -1.91 -2.73
C LEU A 101 2.92 -3.05 -3.24
N THR A 102 2.56 -3.65 -4.39
CA THR A 102 3.36 -4.68 -5.06
C THR A 102 4.74 -4.15 -5.44
N ARG A 103 4.82 -2.93 -5.95
CA ARG A 103 6.10 -2.31 -6.31
C ARG A 103 6.98 -2.10 -5.08
N LEU A 104 6.41 -1.55 -4.00
CA LEU A 104 7.13 -1.32 -2.74
C LEU A 104 7.59 -2.63 -2.11
N MET A 105 6.73 -3.64 -2.05
CA MET A 105 7.07 -4.96 -1.54
C MET A 105 8.23 -5.60 -2.31
N ARG A 106 8.20 -5.52 -3.65
CA ARG A 106 9.27 -6.09 -4.51
C ARG A 106 10.58 -5.30 -4.44
N ALA A 107 10.54 -4.07 -3.93
CA ALA A 107 11.71 -3.23 -3.72
C ALA A 107 12.20 -3.30 -2.26
N ASP A 108 11.60 -4.18 -1.44
CA ASP A 108 11.85 -4.27 0.00
C ASP A 108 11.71 -2.91 0.72
N ALA A 109 10.68 -2.18 0.32
CA ALA A 109 10.44 -0.81 0.76
C ALA A 109 8.98 -0.63 1.24
N LEU A 110 8.52 -1.45 2.19
CA LEU A 110 7.18 -1.32 2.79
C LEU A 110 7.14 -0.38 4.00
N TRP A 111 8.23 0.26 4.33
CA TRP A 111 8.34 1.20 5.45
C TRP A 111 7.68 2.59 5.22
N PRO A 112 7.48 3.11 3.99
CA PRO A 112 6.76 4.37 3.80
C PRO A 112 5.32 4.29 4.31
N GLN A 113 4.83 5.42 4.79
CA GLN A 113 3.44 5.58 5.19
C GLN A 113 2.56 5.61 3.93
N ILE A 114 1.48 4.83 3.91
CA ILE A 114 0.55 4.77 2.78
C ILE A 114 -0.75 5.47 3.15
N GLY A 115 -1.14 6.46 2.35
CA GLY A 115 -2.47 7.04 2.34
C GLY A 115 -3.24 6.56 1.10
N PHE A 116 -4.53 6.35 1.23
CA PHE A 116 -5.38 5.96 0.12
C PHE A 116 -6.62 6.86 0.03
N VAL A 117 -6.89 7.34 -1.16
CA VAL A 117 -8.11 8.08 -1.51
C VAL A 117 -8.79 7.29 -2.62
N PRO A 118 -9.87 6.56 -2.32
CA PRO A 118 -10.59 5.79 -3.32
C PRO A 118 -11.21 6.74 -4.35
N VAL A 119 -10.84 6.58 -5.60
CA VAL A 119 -11.40 7.29 -6.74
C VAL A 119 -11.69 6.26 -7.81
N THR A 120 -12.97 6.05 -8.10
CA THR A 120 -13.43 5.15 -9.14
C THR A 120 -14.04 5.95 -10.29
N ASP A 121 -13.93 5.43 -11.51
CA ASP A 121 -14.67 6.00 -12.63
C ASP A 121 -16.17 5.80 -12.37
N ALA A 122 -16.95 6.85 -12.59
CA ALA A 122 -18.41 6.86 -12.34
C ALA A 122 -19.20 5.75 -13.09
N ALA A 123 -18.56 5.08 -14.05
CA ALA A 123 -19.13 3.95 -14.78
C ALA A 123 -18.98 2.59 -14.06
N ARG A 124 -18.23 2.53 -12.98
CA ARG A 124 -18.05 1.32 -12.16
C ARG A 124 -18.60 1.58 -10.77
N ASP A 125 -19.69 0.92 -10.47
CA ASP A 125 -20.37 0.93 -9.16
C ASP A 125 -19.62 0.05 -8.11
N ASP A 126 -18.33 -0.15 -8.31
CA ASP A 126 -17.53 -1.01 -7.43
C ASP A 126 -17.02 -0.20 -6.24
N GLU A 127 -17.65 -0.43 -5.10
CA GLU A 127 -17.16 0.09 -3.82
C GLU A 127 -15.76 -0.46 -3.51
N SER A 128 -14.83 0.44 -3.16
CA SER A 128 -13.47 0.05 -2.78
C SER A 128 -13.45 -0.86 -1.55
N THR A 129 -12.96 -2.07 -1.72
CA THR A 129 -12.81 -3.04 -0.62
C THR A 129 -11.76 -2.57 0.39
N ALA A 130 -10.67 -1.98 -0.07
CA ALA A 130 -9.64 -1.44 0.79
C ALA A 130 -10.17 -0.26 1.62
N ALA A 131 -10.94 0.65 1.01
CA ALA A 131 -11.55 1.76 1.72
C ALA A 131 -12.52 1.30 2.80
N ARG A 132 -13.35 0.31 2.50
CA ARG A 132 -14.29 -0.27 3.47
C ARG A 132 -13.55 -0.93 4.63
N ASN A 133 -12.55 -1.76 4.36
CA ASN A 133 -11.80 -2.47 5.39
C ASN A 133 -10.97 -1.53 6.27
N TRP A 134 -10.50 -0.43 5.72
CA TRP A 134 -9.76 0.59 6.46
C TRP A 134 -10.66 1.67 7.06
N SER A 135 -11.99 1.55 6.87
CA SER A 135 -12.98 2.55 7.34
C SER A 135 -12.67 3.96 6.88
N LEU A 136 -12.27 4.10 5.61
CA LEU A 136 -11.96 5.40 5.02
C LEU A 136 -13.24 6.20 4.75
N PRO A 137 -13.17 7.54 4.82
CA PRO A 137 -14.28 8.39 4.43
C PRO A 137 -14.68 8.17 2.96
N THR A 138 -15.97 8.19 2.66
CA THR A 138 -16.50 8.12 1.30
C THR A 138 -16.37 9.46 0.55
N ASP A 139 -16.36 10.58 1.28
CA ASP A 139 -16.08 11.89 0.70
C ASP A 139 -14.60 12.02 0.33
N PRO A 140 -14.25 12.27 -0.95
CA PRO A 140 -12.86 12.36 -1.40
C PRO A 140 -12.03 13.43 -0.68
N ALA A 141 -12.63 14.55 -0.30
CA ALA A 141 -11.92 15.62 0.40
C ALA A 141 -11.58 15.21 1.83
N ALA A 142 -12.51 14.54 2.52
CA ALA A 142 -12.27 13.98 3.84
C ALA A 142 -11.24 12.84 3.80
N ALA A 143 -11.31 11.96 2.79
CA ALA A 143 -10.33 10.90 2.58
C ALA A 143 -8.93 11.48 2.30
N LEU A 144 -8.83 12.51 1.47
CA LEU A 144 -7.56 13.19 1.20
C LEU A 144 -6.98 13.85 2.45
N LYS A 145 -7.83 14.53 3.25
CA LYS A 145 -7.39 15.10 4.53
C LYS A 145 -6.84 14.02 5.46
N LEU A 146 -7.56 12.90 5.59
CA LEU A 146 -7.11 11.77 6.40
C LEU A 146 -5.79 11.19 5.88
N ALA A 147 -5.66 10.99 4.56
CA ALA A 147 -4.45 10.49 3.93
C ALA A 147 -3.24 11.40 4.15
N LEU A 148 -3.45 12.73 4.19
CA LEU A 148 -2.38 13.71 4.41
C LEU A 148 -1.96 13.81 5.89
N THR A 149 -2.90 13.78 6.80
CA THR A 149 -2.68 14.17 8.22
C THR A 149 -3.03 13.09 9.24
N GLY A 150 -3.63 11.99 8.80
CA GLY A 150 -4.05 10.90 9.68
C GLY A 150 -2.88 10.20 10.35
N GLU A 151 -3.17 9.63 11.51
CA GLU A 151 -2.26 8.74 12.21
C GLU A 151 -2.04 7.45 11.40
N VAL A 152 -0.80 6.97 11.40
CA VAL A 152 -0.43 5.73 10.70
C VAL A 152 -0.76 4.54 11.59
N LYS A 153 -1.47 3.57 11.02
CA LYS A 153 -1.78 2.30 11.69
C LYS A 153 -1.21 1.16 10.85
N PRO A 154 -0.51 0.20 11.45
CA PRO A 154 -0.05 -0.97 10.73
C PRO A 154 -1.25 -1.83 10.32
N VAL A 155 -1.24 -2.31 9.08
CA VAL A 155 -2.27 -3.19 8.53
C VAL A 155 -1.62 -4.37 7.82
N PRO A 156 -2.23 -5.57 7.86
CA PRO A 156 -1.70 -6.72 7.15
C PRO A 156 -1.79 -6.53 5.64
N LEU A 157 -0.81 -7.07 4.93
CA LEU A 157 -0.84 -7.23 3.48
C LEU A 157 -1.05 -8.69 3.13
N ILE A 158 -1.90 -8.94 2.13
CA ILE A 158 -2.06 -10.26 1.53
C ILE A 158 -1.13 -10.33 0.33
N ARG A 159 -0.31 -11.36 0.26
CA ARG A 159 0.54 -11.64 -0.90
C ARG A 159 0.14 -12.97 -1.50
N ASN A 160 -0.05 -13.00 -2.82
CA ASN A 160 -0.23 -14.24 -3.56
C ASN A 160 1.12 -14.84 -4.02
N ASP A 161 1.06 -16.06 -4.57
CA ASP A 161 2.20 -16.78 -5.12
C ASP A 161 2.84 -16.08 -6.33
N ALA A 162 2.07 -15.31 -7.10
CA ALA A 162 2.59 -14.46 -8.17
C ALA A 162 3.33 -13.20 -7.66
N GLY A 163 3.41 -13.03 -6.34
CA GLY A 163 4.07 -11.89 -5.70
C GLY A 163 3.35 -10.57 -5.92
N GLN A 164 2.02 -10.59 -5.98
CA GLN A 164 1.18 -9.39 -5.94
C GLN A 164 0.73 -9.14 -4.51
N ALA A 165 0.75 -7.87 -4.09
CA ALA A 165 0.28 -7.44 -2.80
C ALA A 165 -1.11 -6.82 -2.90
N VAL A 166 -2.00 -7.19 -1.98
CA VAL A 166 -3.37 -6.68 -1.90
C VAL A 166 -3.61 -6.16 -0.49
N ALA A 167 -4.16 -4.96 -0.40
CA ALA A 167 -4.72 -4.43 0.84
C ALA A 167 -6.23 -4.66 0.82
N GLY A 168 -6.78 -5.15 1.92
CA GLY A 168 -8.20 -5.38 2.04
C GLY A 168 -8.54 -6.84 2.23
N SER A 169 -9.04 -7.52 1.21
CA SER A 169 -9.43 -8.93 1.28
C SER A 169 -9.05 -9.70 0.01
N ALA A 170 -8.89 -10.99 0.15
CA ALA A 170 -8.74 -11.93 -0.96
C ALA A 170 -9.78 -13.04 -0.83
N THR A 171 -10.37 -13.44 -1.95
CA THR A 171 -11.30 -14.57 -2.02
C THR A 171 -10.60 -15.72 -2.72
N ILE A 172 -10.65 -16.90 -2.13
CA ILE A 172 -10.14 -18.13 -2.72
C ILE A 172 -11.34 -18.92 -3.19
N THR A 173 -11.37 -19.27 -4.49
CA THR A 173 -12.46 -20.01 -5.08
C THR A 173 -11.90 -21.10 -5.99
N GLN A 174 -12.67 -22.18 -6.16
CA GLN A 174 -12.36 -23.18 -7.19
C GLN A 174 -12.72 -22.62 -8.57
N TRP A 175 -11.91 -22.94 -9.58
CA TRP A 175 -12.05 -22.40 -10.95
C TRP A 175 -13.43 -22.64 -11.57
N ASP A 176 -13.99 -23.83 -11.34
CA ASP A 176 -15.30 -24.24 -11.86
C ASP A 176 -16.48 -23.91 -10.94
N GLY A 177 -16.22 -23.18 -9.85
CA GLY A 177 -17.24 -22.84 -8.86
C GLY A 177 -17.68 -24.02 -7.97
N GLY A 178 -16.99 -25.16 -8.05
CA GLY A 178 -17.25 -26.33 -7.21
C GLY A 178 -16.92 -26.09 -5.72
N ALA A 179 -17.27 -27.08 -4.92
CA ALA A 179 -16.93 -27.05 -3.50
C ALA A 179 -15.41 -27.18 -3.33
N MET A 180 -14.84 -26.31 -2.50
CA MET A 180 -13.45 -26.40 -2.10
C MET A 180 -13.31 -27.32 -0.90
N THR A 181 -12.28 -28.15 -0.92
CA THR A 181 -11.83 -28.91 0.25
C THR A 181 -10.40 -28.52 0.53
N GLY A 182 -10.13 -28.09 1.74
CA GLY A 182 -8.80 -27.65 2.14
C GLY A 182 -8.77 -27.19 3.58
N GLU A 183 -7.62 -26.74 3.99
CA GLU A 183 -7.37 -26.22 5.32
C GLU A 183 -6.76 -24.83 5.18
N ILE A 184 -7.24 -23.87 5.96
CA ILE A 184 -6.67 -22.52 6.04
C ILE A 184 -5.96 -22.42 7.39
N ILE A 185 -4.65 -22.30 7.32
CA ILE A 185 -3.82 -22.12 8.51
C ILE A 185 -3.27 -20.69 8.50
N VAL A 186 -3.50 -19.98 9.58
CA VAL A 186 -2.91 -18.66 9.82
C VAL A 186 -2.12 -18.75 11.11
N ASP A 187 -0.82 -18.57 11.01
CA ASP A 187 0.12 -18.85 12.08
C ASP A 187 -0.03 -20.32 12.53
N ASP A 188 -0.37 -20.55 13.79
CA ASP A 188 -0.59 -21.90 14.34
C ASP A 188 -2.08 -22.24 14.49
N ALA A 189 -2.98 -21.40 13.96
CA ALA A 189 -4.43 -21.57 14.06
C ALA A 189 -5.02 -22.06 12.75
N THR A 190 -5.67 -23.21 12.79
CA THR A 190 -6.54 -23.69 11.72
C THR A 190 -7.85 -22.94 11.77
N LEU A 191 -8.22 -22.25 10.69
CA LEU A 191 -9.44 -21.45 10.58
C LEU A 191 -10.61 -22.24 9.99
N VAL A 192 -10.34 -23.22 9.13
CA VAL A 192 -11.33 -24.11 8.48
C VAL A 192 -10.72 -25.49 8.34
#